data_be2fa6023e133b7e6adf350731ae959c
#
_entry.id   be2fa6023e133b7e6adf350731ae959c
#
_cell.length_a   1.000
_cell.length_b   1.000
_cell.length_c   1.000
_cell.angle_alpha   90.00
_cell.angle_beta   90.00
_cell.angle_gamma   90.00
#
_symmetry.space_group_name_H-M   'P 1'
#
loop_
_entity.id
_entity.type
_entity.pdbx_description
1 polymer ?
#
loop_
_entity_poly.entity_id
_entity_poly.type
_entity_poly.pdbx_seq_one_letter_code
_entity_poly.pdbx_strand_id
1 'polypeptide(L)'
;MAQRRGFREYLAGLLAPRDRNKTLTALAGAEPVAGAQHPAVQRLQFFLSESRWDADQVSARRLELLLADPATAPHDAGVLVIDDSGDRKDGTKTAHVGHQWLGRYGKTDSGVVTVTTVWADERLYYPVHAVPYTPARHFAKGKSDPGFRTRLAIGAELAVRAREAGFVFRAVVADSAYGDQDGFRGELAEAGLPFVMALKPRRGTWAYGPDAHTPADAARVLAWDGPDDPGDWQPVTRVFRDGHTETWWAADATLGWRGPDGFTRLVVATAGPGTLPDKATWYLATNLPRPGGPREAGSVHPAADLAEITRIYGIRHWTEQGYKQVKDQLGWADFQVRSDVAIRRHQVLVNCAFSFCWAAWFADHPAPPRTAGPRPEPGRGERGATRRATAGAVLAPGAARGPRLAFPLDRAAALVDRMVQGTPAPAAPGPDQLGRGRLRAAPLHPDLTNYR
;
A
#
# COMPACT_ATOMS: atom_id res chain seq x y z
N MET A 1 -20.65 16.69 -21.73
CA MET A 1 -21.00 15.32 -22.20
C MET A 1 -19.77 14.54 -22.71
N ALA A 2 -18.93 15.10 -23.58
CA ALA A 2 -17.79 14.37 -24.16
C ALA A 2 -16.78 13.81 -23.14
N GLN A 3 -16.43 14.56 -22.10
CA GLN A 3 -15.52 14.11 -21.05
C GLN A 3 -16.07 12.91 -20.26
N ARG A 4 -17.36 12.92 -19.91
CA ARG A 4 -18.02 11.78 -19.24
C ARG A 4 -17.97 10.52 -20.11
N ARG A 5 -18.18 10.66 -21.40
CA ARG A 5 -18.08 9.55 -22.34
C ARG A 5 -16.65 9.02 -22.40
N GLY A 6 -15.64 9.90 -22.57
CA GLY A 6 -14.25 9.51 -22.61
C GLY A 6 -13.80 8.81 -21.31
N PHE A 7 -14.24 9.30 -20.14
CA PHE A 7 -13.98 8.67 -18.86
C PHE A 7 -14.56 7.25 -18.79
N ARG A 8 -15.82 7.04 -19.18
CA ARG A 8 -16.45 5.71 -19.20
C ARG A 8 -15.77 4.76 -20.15
N GLU A 9 -15.52 5.20 -21.41
CA GLU A 9 -14.85 4.38 -22.41
C GLU A 9 -13.44 3.96 -21.96
N TYR A 10 -12.67 4.89 -21.38
CA TYR A 10 -11.33 4.61 -20.88
C TYR A 10 -11.36 3.61 -19.72
N LEU A 11 -12.22 3.84 -18.77
CA LEU A 11 -12.35 3.00 -17.59
C LEU A 11 -12.86 1.58 -17.94
N ALA A 12 -13.84 1.48 -18.84
CA ALA A 12 -14.32 0.20 -19.36
C ALA A 12 -13.18 -0.59 -20.04
N GLY A 13 -12.33 0.09 -20.82
CA GLY A 13 -11.15 -0.53 -21.42
C GLY A 13 -10.14 -1.02 -20.37
N LEU A 14 -9.90 -0.25 -19.30
CA LEU A 14 -9.02 -0.68 -18.20
C LEU A 14 -9.59 -1.90 -17.46
N LEU A 15 -10.89 -2.00 -17.29
CA LEU A 15 -11.58 -3.09 -16.59
C LEU A 15 -11.82 -4.33 -17.46
N ALA A 16 -11.76 -4.19 -18.79
CA ALA A 16 -11.87 -5.32 -19.70
C ALA A 16 -10.75 -6.36 -19.46
N PRO A 17 -10.93 -7.64 -19.78
CA PRO A 17 -9.88 -8.64 -19.72
C PRO A 17 -8.61 -8.19 -20.45
N ARG A 18 -7.45 -8.64 -19.95
CA ARG A 18 -6.16 -8.28 -20.56
C ARG A 18 -5.70 -9.34 -21.54
N ASP A 19 -6.01 -9.16 -22.80
CA ASP A 19 -5.50 -10.00 -23.89
C ASP A 19 -4.15 -9.52 -24.41
N ARG A 20 -3.87 -8.22 -24.28
CA ARG A 20 -2.63 -7.55 -24.68
C ARG A 20 -2.37 -6.31 -23.83
N ASN A 21 -1.24 -5.63 -24.07
CA ASN A 21 -0.97 -4.36 -23.39
C ASN A 21 -2.11 -3.37 -23.59
N LYS A 22 -2.53 -2.71 -22.52
CA LYS A 22 -3.66 -1.77 -22.50
C LYS A 22 -3.27 -0.40 -23.08
N THR A 23 -2.80 -0.41 -24.31
CA THR A 23 -2.61 0.80 -25.14
C THR A 23 -3.95 1.38 -25.54
N LEU A 24 -3.98 2.60 -26.09
CA LEU A 24 -5.23 3.24 -26.51
C LEU A 24 -6.03 2.42 -27.52
N THR A 25 -5.35 1.68 -28.43
CA THR A 25 -6.00 0.76 -29.36
C THR A 25 -6.65 -0.41 -28.65
N ALA A 26 -6.00 -0.98 -27.63
CA ALA A 26 -6.58 -2.05 -26.82
C ALA A 26 -7.77 -1.56 -25.99
N LEU A 27 -7.64 -0.40 -25.34
CA LEU A 27 -8.71 0.21 -24.55
C LEU A 27 -9.95 0.54 -25.39
N ALA A 28 -9.74 0.87 -26.67
CA ALA A 28 -10.83 1.16 -27.62
C ALA A 28 -11.38 -0.09 -28.34
N GLY A 29 -10.84 -1.28 -28.07
CA GLY A 29 -11.22 -2.51 -28.78
C GLY A 29 -10.84 -2.50 -30.27
N ALA A 30 -9.81 -1.72 -30.65
CA ALA A 30 -9.38 -1.55 -32.04
C ALA A 30 -8.11 -2.38 -32.35
N GLU A 31 -7.88 -2.70 -33.60
CA GLU A 31 -6.69 -3.39 -34.08
C GLU A 31 -5.40 -2.63 -33.69
N PRO A 32 -4.30 -3.31 -33.37
CA PRO A 32 -3.11 -2.70 -32.79
C PRO A 32 -2.47 -1.59 -33.63
N VAL A 33 -2.32 -1.79 -34.92
CA VAL A 33 -1.65 -0.85 -35.84
C VAL A 33 -2.68 -0.14 -36.72
N ALA A 34 -3.45 -0.90 -37.47
CA ALA A 34 -4.47 -0.35 -38.39
C ALA A 34 -5.55 0.44 -37.65
N GLY A 35 -5.82 0.09 -36.40
CA GLY A 35 -6.81 0.75 -35.55
C GLY A 35 -6.38 2.10 -34.99
N ALA A 36 -5.13 2.56 -35.18
CA ALA A 36 -4.66 3.84 -34.62
C ALA A 36 -5.49 5.05 -35.08
N GLN A 37 -6.03 5.02 -36.31
CA GLN A 37 -6.92 6.05 -36.86
C GLN A 37 -8.40 5.84 -36.52
N HIS A 38 -8.74 4.77 -35.82
CA HIS A 38 -10.12 4.48 -35.43
C HIS A 38 -10.70 5.61 -34.56
N PRO A 39 -11.93 6.09 -34.81
CA PRO A 39 -12.51 7.23 -34.09
C PRO A 39 -12.55 7.06 -32.57
N ALA A 40 -12.74 5.84 -32.07
CA ALA A 40 -12.71 5.56 -30.62
C ALA A 40 -11.31 5.77 -30.03
N VAL A 41 -10.24 5.35 -30.74
CA VAL A 41 -8.85 5.57 -30.31
C VAL A 41 -8.54 7.06 -30.27
N GLN A 42 -8.94 7.82 -31.29
CA GLN A 42 -8.75 9.27 -31.35
C GLN A 42 -9.50 9.99 -30.22
N ARG A 43 -10.70 9.54 -29.88
CA ARG A 43 -11.45 10.09 -28.72
C ARG A 43 -10.74 9.83 -27.41
N LEU A 44 -10.22 8.62 -27.17
CA LEU A 44 -9.49 8.29 -25.96
C LEU A 44 -8.16 9.07 -25.86
N GLN A 45 -7.46 9.23 -26.99
CA GLN A 45 -6.27 10.07 -27.09
C GLN A 45 -6.59 11.51 -26.70
N PHE A 46 -7.61 12.10 -27.33
CA PHE A 46 -8.06 13.46 -27.04
C PHE A 46 -8.51 13.60 -25.58
N PHE A 47 -9.26 12.64 -25.06
CA PHE A 47 -9.70 12.63 -23.67
C PHE A 47 -8.52 12.68 -22.72
N LEU A 48 -7.49 11.87 -22.95
CA LEU A 48 -6.34 11.77 -22.05
C LEU A 48 -5.40 12.99 -22.15
N SER A 49 -5.16 13.49 -23.38
CA SER A 49 -4.13 14.51 -23.65
C SER A 49 -4.67 15.93 -23.71
N GLU A 50 -5.85 16.16 -24.32
CA GLU A 50 -6.31 17.50 -24.71
C GLU A 50 -7.58 17.96 -23.97
N SER A 51 -8.43 17.02 -23.53
CA SER A 51 -9.68 17.39 -22.83
C SER A 51 -9.42 18.18 -21.56
N ARG A 52 -10.30 19.12 -21.28
CA ARG A 52 -10.23 19.94 -20.05
C ARG A 52 -10.84 19.20 -18.87
N TRP A 53 -10.02 18.46 -18.13
CA TRP A 53 -10.39 17.88 -16.84
C TRP A 53 -9.14 17.74 -15.95
N ASP A 54 -9.37 17.80 -14.66
CA ASP A 54 -8.33 17.80 -13.63
C ASP A 54 -8.20 16.41 -12.99
N ALA A 55 -6.99 15.87 -13.02
CA ALA A 55 -6.69 14.57 -12.43
C ALA A 55 -6.80 14.58 -10.90
N ASP A 56 -6.41 15.67 -10.24
CA ASP A 56 -6.46 15.78 -8.78
C ASP A 56 -7.91 15.87 -8.30
N GLN A 57 -8.81 16.56 -9.01
CA GLN A 57 -10.24 16.57 -8.69
C GLN A 57 -10.87 15.19 -8.83
N VAL A 58 -10.54 14.46 -9.88
CA VAL A 58 -11.03 13.07 -10.06
C VAL A 58 -10.49 12.17 -8.95
N SER A 59 -9.20 12.31 -8.58
CA SER A 59 -8.62 11.57 -7.48
C SER A 59 -9.28 11.91 -6.14
N ALA A 60 -9.48 13.19 -5.84
CA ALA A 60 -10.14 13.65 -4.62
C ALA A 60 -11.55 13.03 -4.51
N ARG A 61 -12.33 13.09 -5.60
CA ARG A 61 -13.68 12.51 -5.62
C ARG A 61 -13.66 10.99 -5.42
N ARG A 62 -12.68 10.29 -5.98
CA ARG A 62 -12.47 8.86 -5.72
C ARG A 62 -12.20 8.59 -4.25
N LEU A 63 -11.35 9.38 -3.61
CA LEU A 63 -11.04 9.24 -2.18
C LEU A 63 -12.26 9.50 -1.31
N GLU A 64 -13.06 10.54 -1.60
CA GLU A 64 -14.32 10.79 -0.90
C GLU A 64 -15.26 9.58 -0.95
N LEU A 65 -15.37 8.91 -2.10
CA LEU A 65 -16.20 7.71 -2.24
C LEU A 65 -15.69 6.54 -1.40
N LEU A 66 -14.35 6.34 -1.34
CA LEU A 66 -13.74 5.32 -0.49
C LEU A 66 -13.96 5.60 1.01
N LEU A 67 -13.88 6.87 1.41
CA LEU A 67 -14.14 7.30 2.79
C LEU A 67 -15.61 7.14 3.19
N ALA A 68 -16.52 7.39 2.26
CA ALA A 68 -17.96 7.34 2.52
C ALA A 68 -18.55 5.91 2.53
N ASP A 69 -17.88 4.95 1.92
CA ASP A 69 -18.35 3.57 1.86
C ASP A 69 -17.84 2.78 3.10
N PRO A 70 -18.75 2.28 3.97
CA PRO A 70 -18.35 1.53 5.16
C PRO A 70 -17.50 0.30 4.87
N ALA A 71 -17.59 -0.29 3.67
CA ALA A 71 -16.79 -1.45 3.28
C ALA A 71 -15.32 -1.09 2.99
N THR A 72 -15.05 0.15 2.55
CA THR A 72 -13.73 0.63 2.18
C THR A 72 -13.19 1.74 3.08
N ALA A 73 -14.01 2.31 3.97
CA ALA A 73 -13.59 3.39 4.85
C ALA A 73 -12.37 2.99 5.69
N PRO A 74 -11.33 3.85 5.76
CA PRO A 74 -10.13 3.58 6.54
C PRO A 74 -10.42 3.60 8.05
N HIS A 75 -9.58 2.92 8.82
CA HIS A 75 -9.68 2.86 10.28
C HIS A 75 -8.29 2.84 10.94
N ASP A 76 -8.26 3.02 12.24
CA ASP A 76 -7.06 3.19 13.06
C ASP A 76 -6.21 1.91 13.22
N ALA A 77 -6.69 0.73 12.85
CA ALA A 77 -5.90 -0.48 12.78
C ALA A 77 -5.24 -0.71 11.40
N GLY A 78 -5.67 0.01 10.35
CA GLY A 78 -5.05 -0.03 9.03
C GLY A 78 -3.72 0.73 8.98
N VAL A 79 -3.00 0.61 7.90
CA VAL A 79 -1.70 1.26 7.68
C VAL A 79 -1.68 2.04 6.37
N LEU A 80 -0.83 3.07 6.31
CA LEU A 80 -0.52 3.77 5.07
C LEU A 80 0.87 3.35 4.58
N VAL A 81 0.92 2.54 3.54
CA VAL A 81 2.18 2.07 2.97
C VAL A 81 2.69 3.07 1.94
N ILE A 82 3.95 3.49 2.06
CA ILE A 82 4.68 4.27 1.05
C ILE A 82 5.64 3.33 0.33
N ASP A 83 5.63 3.40 -0.99
CA ASP A 83 6.58 2.67 -1.82
C ASP A 83 6.71 3.36 -3.18
N ASP A 84 7.70 2.96 -3.98
CA ASP A 84 7.82 3.43 -5.36
C ASP A 84 7.82 2.27 -6.36
N SER A 85 7.33 2.56 -7.55
CA SER A 85 7.26 1.58 -8.62
C SER A 85 7.79 2.15 -9.93
N GLY A 86 8.82 1.47 -10.48
CA GLY A 86 9.45 1.86 -11.73
C GLY A 86 8.88 1.08 -12.91
N ASP A 87 8.63 1.81 -14.02
CA ASP A 87 8.16 1.28 -15.28
C ASP A 87 9.09 1.68 -16.41
N ARG A 88 9.59 0.69 -17.17
CA ARG A 88 10.45 0.94 -18.32
C ARG A 88 9.74 1.80 -19.36
N LYS A 89 10.40 2.85 -19.82
CA LYS A 89 9.94 3.72 -20.88
C LYS A 89 11.07 4.05 -21.82
N ASP A 90 10.83 3.80 -23.10
CA ASP A 90 11.76 4.16 -24.16
C ASP A 90 11.53 5.62 -24.58
N GLY A 91 12.61 6.27 -25.00
CA GLY A 91 12.59 7.63 -25.50
C GLY A 91 12.98 8.69 -24.46
N THR A 92 13.48 9.81 -24.95
CA THR A 92 14.09 10.89 -24.15
C THR A 92 13.14 12.04 -23.87
N LYS A 93 11.99 12.12 -24.56
CA LYS A 93 11.04 13.23 -24.49
C LYS A 93 9.81 12.95 -23.63
N THR A 94 9.74 11.79 -22.99
CA THR A 94 8.66 11.46 -22.07
C THR A 94 8.90 12.20 -20.75
N ALA A 95 7.88 12.87 -20.24
CA ALA A 95 7.95 13.50 -18.92
C ALA A 95 8.34 12.46 -17.85
N HIS A 96 9.12 12.88 -16.85
CA HIS A 96 9.60 12.08 -15.73
C HIS A 96 10.57 10.93 -16.09
N VAL A 97 10.83 10.69 -17.39
CA VAL A 97 11.74 9.60 -17.76
C VAL A 97 13.15 9.89 -17.28
N GLY A 98 13.81 8.86 -16.77
CA GLY A 98 15.20 8.93 -16.30
C GLY A 98 15.87 7.58 -16.31
N HIS A 99 17.21 7.58 -16.23
CA HIS A 99 17.98 6.39 -15.94
C HIS A 99 17.90 6.13 -14.43
N GLN A 100 17.09 5.16 -14.03
CA GLN A 100 16.67 4.95 -12.66
C GLN A 100 16.67 3.45 -12.32
N TRP A 101 16.77 3.12 -11.04
CA TRP A 101 16.57 1.75 -10.59
C TRP A 101 15.12 1.35 -10.80
N LEU A 102 14.92 0.27 -11.52
CA LEU A 102 13.61 -0.31 -11.79
C LEU A 102 13.52 -1.68 -11.08
N GLY A 103 12.89 -1.71 -9.91
CA GLY A 103 12.85 -2.89 -9.03
C GLY A 103 12.32 -4.15 -9.72
N ARG A 104 11.31 -4.04 -10.60
CA ARG A 104 10.78 -5.16 -11.39
C ARG A 104 11.85 -5.85 -12.26
N TYR A 105 12.84 -5.09 -12.72
CA TYR A 105 13.90 -5.59 -13.61
C TYR A 105 15.22 -5.84 -12.90
N GLY A 106 15.31 -5.50 -11.61
CA GLY A 106 16.53 -5.67 -10.81
C GLY A 106 17.73 -4.90 -11.34
N LYS A 107 17.54 -3.83 -12.11
CA LYS A 107 18.61 -3.03 -12.73
C LYS A 107 18.21 -1.57 -12.91
N THR A 108 19.22 -0.74 -13.12
CA THR A 108 19.05 0.64 -13.59
C THR A 108 18.77 0.65 -15.08
N ASP A 109 17.69 1.29 -15.50
CA ASP A 109 17.28 1.40 -16.91
C ASP A 109 16.51 2.71 -17.13
N SER A 110 16.18 3.01 -18.40
CA SER A 110 15.32 4.14 -18.74
C SER A 110 13.88 3.86 -18.31
N GLY A 111 13.30 4.75 -17.54
CA GLY A 111 11.95 4.54 -17.04
C GLY A 111 11.38 5.72 -16.27
N VAL A 112 10.13 5.59 -15.88
CA VAL A 112 9.40 6.49 -14.99
C VAL A 112 9.19 5.78 -13.66
N VAL A 113 9.61 6.40 -12.58
CA VAL A 113 9.34 5.94 -11.22
C VAL A 113 8.21 6.77 -10.63
N THR A 114 7.24 6.10 -10.03
CA THR A 114 6.10 6.75 -9.38
C THR A 114 6.10 6.40 -7.90
N VAL A 115 6.09 7.41 -7.04
CA VAL A 115 5.89 7.25 -5.60
C VAL A 115 4.40 7.12 -5.33
N THR A 116 4.02 6.16 -4.53
CA THR A 116 2.62 5.86 -4.22
C THR A 116 2.38 5.72 -2.73
N THR A 117 1.16 6.00 -2.31
CA THR A 117 0.63 5.58 -1.02
C THR A 117 -0.52 4.61 -1.22
N VAL A 118 -0.54 3.57 -0.39
CA VAL A 118 -1.58 2.54 -0.37
C VAL A 118 -2.10 2.44 1.05
N TRP A 119 -3.40 2.58 1.23
CA TRP A 119 -4.02 2.20 2.51
C TRP A 119 -4.31 0.70 2.49
N ALA A 120 -3.97 0.04 3.60
CA ALA A 120 -4.15 -1.41 3.71
C ALA A 120 -4.49 -1.84 5.14
N ASP A 121 -5.28 -2.90 5.26
CA ASP A 121 -5.44 -3.73 6.45
C ASP A 121 -5.21 -5.20 6.06
N GLU A 122 -5.58 -6.16 6.90
CA GLU A 122 -5.43 -7.59 6.63
C GLU A 122 -6.31 -8.11 5.48
N ARG A 123 -7.35 -7.38 5.09
CA ARG A 123 -8.38 -7.81 4.13
C ARG A 123 -8.44 -6.96 2.87
N LEU A 124 -8.13 -5.68 3.00
CA LEU A 124 -8.41 -4.66 2.02
C LEU A 124 -7.17 -3.79 1.79
N TYR A 125 -6.91 -3.45 0.55
CA TYR A 125 -5.86 -2.51 0.18
C TYR A 125 -6.25 -1.77 -1.09
N TYR A 126 -5.92 -0.50 -1.16
CA TYR A 126 -6.15 0.32 -2.36
C TYR A 126 -5.20 1.51 -2.44
N PRO A 127 -4.86 1.97 -3.67
CA PRO A 127 -4.03 3.14 -3.84
C PRO A 127 -4.74 4.39 -3.33
N VAL A 128 -4.04 5.22 -2.55
CA VAL A 128 -4.52 6.53 -2.11
C VAL A 128 -4.00 7.61 -3.06
N HIS A 129 -2.69 7.74 -3.18
CA HIS A 129 -2.06 8.70 -4.08
C HIS A 129 -0.99 8.05 -4.96
N ALA A 130 -0.69 8.70 -6.08
CA ALA A 130 0.41 8.34 -6.97
C ALA A 130 0.98 9.61 -7.61
N VAL A 131 2.29 9.82 -7.49
CA VAL A 131 2.98 10.99 -8.06
C VAL A 131 4.25 10.53 -8.78
N PRO A 132 4.38 10.79 -10.09
CA PRO A 132 5.61 10.51 -10.82
C PRO A 132 6.77 11.33 -10.26
N TYR A 133 7.91 10.69 -10.01
CA TYR A 133 9.14 11.36 -9.66
C TYR A 133 9.77 11.98 -10.91
N THR A 134 10.07 13.26 -10.85
CA THR A 134 10.74 13.99 -11.94
C THR A 134 12.23 14.10 -11.64
N PRO A 135 13.12 13.44 -12.40
CA PRO A 135 14.56 13.56 -12.21
C PRO A 135 15.07 15.00 -12.39
N ALA A 136 16.12 15.36 -11.65
CA ALA A 136 16.69 16.70 -11.61
C ALA A 136 17.02 17.29 -13.00
N ARG A 137 17.38 16.45 -13.97
CA ARG A 137 17.69 16.87 -15.35
C ARG A 137 16.53 17.53 -16.11
N HIS A 138 15.28 17.35 -15.64
CA HIS A 138 14.10 17.98 -16.22
C HIS A 138 13.85 19.39 -15.71
N PHE A 139 14.64 19.86 -14.74
CA PHE A 139 14.54 21.18 -14.15
C PHE A 139 15.68 22.07 -14.58
N ALA A 140 15.39 23.34 -14.84
CA ALA A 140 16.40 24.33 -15.31
C ALA A 140 17.57 24.48 -14.34
N LYS A 141 17.31 24.41 -13.02
CA LYS A 141 18.32 24.49 -11.95
C LYS A 141 18.71 23.15 -11.36
N GLY A 142 18.36 22.04 -12.00
CA GLY A 142 18.64 20.69 -11.50
C GLY A 142 18.06 20.45 -10.10
N LYS A 143 18.89 19.94 -9.18
CA LYS A 143 18.47 19.70 -7.78
C LYS A 143 18.22 20.98 -6.98
N SER A 144 18.73 22.13 -7.42
CA SER A 144 18.52 23.43 -6.77
C SER A 144 17.26 24.15 -7.28
N ASP A 145 16.52 23.54 -8.18
CA ASP A 145 15.27 24.10 -8.67
C ASP A 145 14.19 24.00 -7.56
N PRO A 146 13.43 25.08 -7.29
CA PRO A 146 12.41 25.07 -6.25
C PRO A 146 11.27 24.05 -6.51
N GLY A 147 11.08 23.63 -7.75
CA GLY A 147 10.13 22.60 -8.12
C GLY A 147 10.66 21.17 -7.97
N PHE A 148 11.99 21.00 -7.75
CA PHE A 148 12.57 19.68 -7.59
C PHE A 148 12.23 19.09 -6.22
N ARG A 149 11.75 17.84 -6.21
CA ARG A 149 11.51 17.03 -5.00
C ARG A 149 12.14 15.67 -5.13
N THR A 150 12.73 15.17 -4.05
CA THR A 150 13.20 13.79 -3.97
C THR A 150 12.03 12.84 -3.83
N ARG A 151 12.23 11.54 -4.08
CA ARG A 151 11.21 10.52 -3.83
C ARG A 151 10.78 10.50 -2.36
N LEU A 152 11.73 10.73 -1.46
CA LEU A 152 11.48 10.82 -0.01
C LEU A 152 10.54 12.00 0.31
N ALA A 153 10.85 13.19 -0.17
CA ALA A 153 10.00 14.36 0.04
C ALA A 153 8.59 14.18 -0.56
N ILE A 154 8.49 13.56 -1.74
CA ILE A 154 7.18 13.18 -2.32
C ILE A 154 6.45 12.20 -1.39
N GLY A 155 7.14 11.17 -0.88
CA GLY A 155 6.54 10.17 0.03
C GLY A 155 6.01 10.80 1.32
N ALA A 156 6.77 11.69 1.95
CA ALA A 156 6.35 12.40 3.16
C ALA A 156 5.13 13.31 2.88
N GLU A 157 5.17 14.09 1.78
CA GLU A 157 4.05 14.92 1.34
C GLU A 157 2.78 14.09 1.11
N LEU A 158 2.89 12.92 0.48
CA LEU A 158 1.74 12.05 0.21
C LEU A 158 1.16 11.45 1.49
N ALA A 159 1.97 11.18 2.51
CA ALA A 159 1.48 10.73 3.81
C ALA A 159 0.68 11.83 4.52
N VAL A 160 1.17 13.06 4.51
CA VAL A 160 0.45 14.23 5.05
C VAL A 160 -0.85 14.45 4.30
N ARG A 161 -0.82 14.44 2.97
CA ARG A 161 -2.03 14.59 2.12
C ARG A 161 -3.07 13.49 2.38
N ALA A 162 -2.65 12.27 2.64
CA ALA A 162 -3.58 11.18 2.97
C ALA A 162 -4.31 11.48 4.29
N ARG A 163 -3.59 11.92 5.32
CA ARG A 163 -4.19 12.32 6.59
C ARG A 163 -5.14 13.53 6.43
N GLU A 164 -4.72 14.55 5.70
CA GLU A 164 -5.53 15.75 5.41
C GLU A 164 -6.80 15.41 4.63
N ALA A 165 -6.74 14.42 3.75
CA ALA A 165 -7.90 13.90 3.03
C ALA A 165 -8.85 13.07 3.93
N GLY A 166 -8.54 12.87 5.21
CA GLY A 166 -9.37 12.15 6.17
C GLY A 166 -9.05 10.66 6.31
N PHE A 167 -7.93 10.18 5.76
CA PHE A 167 -7.52 8.79 5.94
C PHE A 167 -6.96 8.58 7.35
N VAL A 168 -7.60 7.67 8.08
CA VAL A 168 -7.14 7.20 9.38
C VAL A 168 -6.25 5.98 9.17
N PHE A 169 -5.13 5.92 9.88
CA PHE A 169 -4.20 4.79 9.85
C PHE A 169 -3.37 4.74 11.14
N ARG A 170 -2.97 3.53 11.53
CA ARG A 170 -2.17 3.29 12.74
C ARG A 170 -0.73 3.76 12.60
N ALA A 171 -0.15 3.59 11.43
CA ALA A 171 1.21 4.03 11.12
C ALA A 171 1.44 4.17 9.61
N VAL A 172 2.41 4.99 9.25
CA VAL A 172 3.06 4.99 7.94
C VAL A 172 4.07 3.85 7.90
N VAL A 173 4.04 3.05 6.84
CA VAL A 173 4.92 1.90 6.66
C VAL A 173 5.72 2.05 5.38
N ALA A 174 7.02 1.79 5.42
CA ALA A 174 7.88 1.79 4.24
C ALA A 174 9.02 0.77 4.36
N ASP A 175 9.64 0.45 3.23
CA ASP A 175 10.81 -0.41 3.19
C ASP A 175 12.10 0.32 3.60
N SER A 176 13.23 -0.38 3.51
CA SER A 176 14.53 0.18 3.89
C SER A 176 15.07 1.26 2.92
N ALA A 177 14.51 1.42 1.74
CA ALA A 177 14.88 2.54 0.87
C ALA A 177 14.45 3.88 1.47
N TYR A 178 13.31 3.88 2.15
CA TYR A 178 12.78 5.00 2.91
C TYR A 178 13.26 4.98 4.37
N GLY A 179 13.17 3.83 5.01
CA GLY A 179 13.42 3.67 6.44
C GLY A 179 14.85 3.98 6.88
N ASP A 180 15.85 3.80 6.02
CA ASP A 180 17.25 4.14 6.30
C ASP A 180 17.54 5.66 6.28
N GLN A 181 16.58 6.48 5.88
CA GLN A 181 16.77 7.93 5.71
C GLN A 181 16.28 8.68 6.96
N ASP A 182 17.22 9.17 7.78
CA ASP A 182 16.90 9.91 9.01
C ASP A 182 16.03 11.14 8.73
N GLY A 183 16.33 11.88 7.67
CA GLY A 183 15.55 13.06 7.26
C GLY A 183 14.08 12.70 6.98
N PHE A 184 13.84 11.60 6.29
CA PHE A 184 12.47 11.15 5.98
C PHE A 184 11.68 10.79 7.23
N ARG A 185 12.30 10.05 8.17
CA ARG A 185 11.66 9.74 9.44
C ARG A 185 11.42 11.00 10.28
N GLY A 186 12.38 11.96 10.22
CA GLY A 186 12.25 13.27 10.86
C GLY A 186 11.06 14.06 10.31
N GLU A 187 10.91 14.17 8.99
CA GLU A 187 9.77 14.84 8.33
C GLU A 187 8.41 14.24 8.75
N LEU A 188 8.31 12.91 8.83
CA LEU A 188 7.09 12.27 9.31
C LEU A 188 6.82 12.55 10.80
N ALA A 189 7.86 12.52 11.64
CA ALA A 189 7.73 12.81 13.06
C ALA A 189 7.33 14.28 13.30
N GLU A 190 7.94 15.22 12.60
CA GLU A 190 7.58 16.65 12.63
C GLU A 190 6.13 16.88 12.16
N ALA A 191 5.68 16.13 11.18
CA ALA A 191 4.29 16.14 10.76
C ALA A 191 3.35 15.44 11.75
N GLY A 192 3.84 14.90 12.89
CA GLY A 192 3.04 14.16 13.86
C GLY A 192 2.48 12.86 13.31
N LEU A 193 3.20 12.19 12.43
CA LEU A 193 2.82 10.91 11.85
C LEU A 193 3.56 9.75 12.54
N PRO A 194 2.84 8.72 13.01
CA PRO A 194 3.47 7.50 13.50
C PRO A 194 4.02 6.69 12.34
N PHE A 195 5.13 5.99 12.56
CA PHE A 195 5.74 5.17 11.50
C PHE A 195 6.30 3.84 12.02
N VAL A 196 6.34 2.84 11.13
CA VAL A 196 7.08 1.57 11.27
C VAL A 196 7.79 1.30 9.96
N MET A 197 9.12 1.30 9.94
CA MET A 197 9.90 1.23 8.71
C MET A 197 11.05 0.23 8.82
N ALA A 198 11.29 -0.53 7.76
CA ALA A 198 12.44 -1.40 7.73
C ALA A 198 13.75 -0.61 7.62
N LEU A 199 14.78 -1.21 8.20
CA LEU A 199 16.18 -0.80 8.09
C LEU A 199 16.98 -1.89 7.38
N LYS A 200 18.04 -1.50 6.68
CA LYS A 200 19.01 -2.47 6.14
C LYS A 200 19.81 -3.08 7.28
N PRO A 201 19.96 -4.42 7.30
CA PRO A 201 20.60 -5.12 8.41
C PRO A 201 22.05 -4.70 8.66
N ARG A 202 22.79 -4.37 7.59
CA ARG A 202 24.24 -4.13 7.63
C ARG A 202 24.64 -2.71 7.20
N ARG A 203 23.74 -1.77 7.21
CA ARG A 203 24.10 -0.38 6.94
C ARG A 203 24.85 0.18 8.13
N GLY A 204 26.13 0.54 7.91
CA GLY A 204 27.05 0.97 8.94
C GLY A 204 26.69 2.27 9.66
N THR A 205 27.32 2.46 10.81
CA THR A 205 27.38 3.64 11.69
C THR A 205 26.05 4.25 12.13
N TRP A 206 25.22 3.44 12.74
CA TRP A 206 24.08 3.92 13.52
C TRP A 206 24.47 4.29 14.96
N ALA A 207 25.66 3.86 15.42
CA ALA A 207 26.20 4.15 16.73
C ALA A 207 27.71 4.34 16.66
N TYR A 208 28.23 5.26 17.49
CA TYR A 208 29.64 5.36 17.81
C TYR A 208 29.85 4.63 19.13
N GLY A 209 30.29 3.39 19.11
CA GLY A 209 30.51 2.62 20.30
C GLY A 209 31.06 1.23 19.98
N PRO A 210 31.61 0.51 20.97
CA PRO A 210 32.25 -0.80 20.75
C PRO A 210 31.26 -1.94 20.50
N ASP A 211 29.97 -1.79 20.85
CA ASP A 211 29.09 -2.94 21.03
C ASP A 211 28.16 -3.27 19.88
N ALA A 212 27.66 -2.27 19.14
CA ALA A 212 26.81 -2.50 17.96
C ALA A 212 26.92 -1.35 16.97
N HIS A 213 27.20 -1.66 15.72
CA HIS A 213 27.31 -0.64 14.65
C HIS A 213 26.17 -0.72 13.64
N THR A 214 25.47 -1.84 13.56
CA THR A 214 24.39 -2.10 12.59
C THR A 214 23.16 -2.68 13.29
N PRO A 215 21.99 -2.61 12.68
CA PRO A 215 20.78 -3.28 13.20
C PRO A 215 20.99 -4.79 13.43
N ALA A 216 21.76 -5.47 12.56
CA ALA A 216 22.07 -6.88 12.73
C ALA A 216 22.97 -7.14 13.94
N ASP A 217 23.93 -6.24 14.23
CA ASP A 217 24.79 -6.38 15.43
C ASP A 217 23.95 -6.19 16.69
N ALA A 218 23.07 -5.20 16.71
CA ALA A 218 22.16 -4.99 17.83
C ALA A 218 21.24 -6.20 18.09
N ALA A 219 20.83 -6.92 17.04
CA ALA A 219 20.04 -8.13 17.21
C ALA A 219 20.85 -9.31 17.75
N ARG A 220 22.14 -9.44 17.39
CA ARG A 220 23.00 -10.55 17.81
C ARG A 220 23.38 -10.53 19.29
N VAL A 221 23.27 -9.37 19.94
CA VAL A 221 23.55 -9.26 21.39
C VAL A 221 22.35 -9.57 22.27
N LEU A 222 21.18 -9.78 21.68
CA LEU A 222 19.97 -10.19 22.38
C LEU A 222 20.09 -11.65 22.83
N ALA A 223 19.78 -11.93 24.09
CA ALA A 223 19.84 -13.26 24.67
C ALA A 223 18.80 -14.20 24.03
N TRP A 224 19.24 -15.40 23.68
CA TRP A 224 18.42 -16.47 23.13
C TRP A 224 19.02 -17.84 23.42
N ASP A 225 18.36 -18.64 24.23
CA ASP A 225 18.76 -20.02 24.55
C ASP A 225 17.75 -21.07 24.03
N GLY A 226 16.79 -20.62 23.22
CA GLY A 226 15.80 -21.49 22.56
C GLY A 226 14.36 -21.10 22.87
N PRO A 227 13.38 -21.81 22.29
CA PRO A 227 11.95 -21.51 22.49
C PRO A 227 11.48 -21.66 23.94
N ASP A 228 12.12 -22.51 24.74
CA ASP A 228 11.80 -22.75 26.15
C ASP A 228 12.45 -21.72 27.08
N ASP A 229 13.53 -21.08 26.64
CA ASP A 229 14.19 -19.98 27.32
C ASP A 229 14.54 -18.87 26.32
N PRO A 230 13.53 -18.05 25.93
CA PRO A 230 13.68 -17.10 24.83
C PRO A 230 14.48 -15.84 25.19
N GLY A 231 14.92 -15.65 26.42
CA GLY A 231 15.71 -14.49 26.82
C GLY A 231 14.98 -13.17 26.55
N ASP A 232 15.53 -12.34 25.66
CA ASP A 232 14.97 -11.03 25.32
C ASP A 232 13.82 -11.10 24.29
N TRP A 233 13.55 -12.27 23.73
CA TRP A 233 12.59 -12.42 22.64
C TRP A 233 11.20 -12.83 23.14
N GLN A 234 10.19 -12.30 22.50
CA GLN A 234 8.78 -12.64 22.76
C GLN A 234 8.18 -13.33 21.53
N PRO A 235 7.42 -14.43 21.69
CA PRO A 235 6.74 -15.05 20.59
C PRO A 235 5.61 -14.16 20.07
N VAL A 236 5.55 -13.98 18.75
CA VAL A 236 4.51 -13.22 18.06
C VAL A 236 3.93 -14.06 16.93
N THR A 237 2.63 -13.98 16.73
CA THR A 237 1.97 -14.66 15.61
C THR A 237 2.04 -13.79 14.37
N ARG A 238 2.70 -14.29 13.34
CA ARG A 238 2.69 -13.69 12.01
C ARG A 238 1.61 -14.34 11.16
N VAL A 239 0.69 -13.54 10.63
CA VAL A 239 -0.33 -13.98 9.68
C VAL A 239 0.14 -13.65 8.27
N PHE A 240 0.13 -14.65 7.38
CA PHE A 240 0.51 -14.50 5.98
C PHE A 240 -0.73 -14.26 5.09
N ARG A 241 -0.48 -13.80 3.88
CA ARG A 241 -1.52 -13.44 2.91
C ARG A 241 -2.53 -14.57 2.60
N ASP A 242 -2.07 -15.81 2.61
CA ASP A 242 -2.89 -17.00 2.36
C ASP A 242 -3.64 -17.49 3.61
N GLY A 243 -3.47 -16.78 4.74
CA GLY A 243 -4.12 -17.06 6.00
C GLY A 243 -3.38 -18.05 6.89
N HIS A 244 -2.25 -18.66 6.45
CA HIS A 244 -1.45 -19.47 7.36
C HIS A 244 -0.74 -18.58 8.38
N THR A 245 -0.40 -19.15 9.51
CA THR A 245 0.27 -18.46 10.61
C THR A 245 1.57 -19.15 10.94
N GLU A 246 2.57 -18.36 11.31
CA GLU A 246 3.84 -18.84 11.85
C GLU A 246 4.11 -18.16 13.18
N THR A 247 4.79 -18.85 14.08
CA THR A 247 5.40 -18.24 15.25
C THR A 247 6.69 -17.57 14.84
N TRP A 248 6.73 -16.25 15.02
CA TRP A 248 7.92 -15.43 14.92
C TRP A 248 8.32 -14.97 16.31
N TRP A 249 9.48 -14.39 16.42
CA TRP A 249 10.04 -13.85 17.66
C TRP A 249 10.35 -12.38 17.44
N ALA A 250 9.97 -11.54 18.38
CA ALA A 250 10.25 -10.12 18.32
C ALA A 250 10.88 -9.62 19.61
N ALA A 251 11.78 -8.64 19.47
CA ALA A 251 12.46 -8.03 20.60
C ALA A 251 12.74 -6.55 20.33
N ASP A 252 12.79 -5.74 21.39
CA ASP A 252 13.39 -4.41 21.34
C ASP A 252 14.91 -4.52 21.41
N ALA A 253 15.61 -3.93 20.46
CA ALA A 253 17.08 -3.88 20.44
C ALA A 253 17.58 -2.45 20.67
N THR A 254 18.80 -2.31 21.17
CA THR A 254 19.46 -1.01 21.37
C THR A 254 20.56 -0.79 20.35
N LEU A 255 20.56 0.37 19.69
CA LEU A 255 21.55 0.76 18.71
C LEU A 255 21.86 2.27 18.86
N GLY A 256 22.91 2.57 19.60
CA GLY A 256 23.23 3.95 19.97
C GLY A 256 22.11 4.57 20.82
N TRP A 257 21.59 5.70 20.37
CA TRP A 257 20.51 6.40 21.04
C TRP A 257 19.11 5.84 20.70
N ARG A 258 19.04 4.83 19.83
CA ARG A 258 17.81 4.12 19.48
C ARG A 258 17.62 2.92 20.38
N GLY A 259 16.42 2.74 20.88
CA GLY A 259 16.14 1.62 21.79
C GLY A 259 14.72 1.68 22.33
N PRO A 260 14.36 0.78 23.24
CA PRO A 260 13.00 0.65 23.75
C PRO A 260 12.43 1.95 24.35
N ASP A 261 13.30 2.78 24.94
CA ASP A 261 12.94 4.04 25.60
C ASP A 261 13.40 5.27 24.79
N GLY A 262 14.02 5.07 23.64
CA GLY A 262 14.47 6.13 22.73
C GLY A 262 13.34 6.74 21.93
N PHE A 263 13.57 7.93 21.34
CA PHE A 263 12.61 8.55 20.42
C PHE A 263 12.30 7.63 19.23
N THR A 264 13.28 6.91 18.74
CA THR A 264 13.12 5.86 17.75
C THR A 264 13.44 4.52 18.42
N ARG A 265 12.48 3.62 18.47
CA ARG A 265 12.68 2.22 18.86
C ARG A 265 13.28 1.47 17.68
N LEU A 266 14.14 0.50 18.00
CA LEU A 266 14.56 -0.55 17.07
C LEU A 266 13.90 -1.86 17.51
N VAL A 267 12.98 -2.36 16.69
CA VAL A 267 12.34 -3.66 16.91
C VAL A 267 12.90 -4.66 15.90
N VAL A 268 13.31 -5.82 16.35
CA VAL A 268 13.71 -6.94 15.51
C VAL A 268 12.62 -7.98 15.54
N ALA A 269 12.20 -8.46 14.38
CA ALA A 269 11.24 -9.57 14.27
C ALA A 269 11.78 -10.63 13.31
N THR A 270 11.82 -11.89 13.75
CA THR A 270 12.48 -12.97 13.00
C THR A 270 11.79 -14.32 13.21
N ALA A 271 11.94 -15.21 12.22
CA ALA A 271 11.56 -16.61 12.36
C ALA A 271 12.58 -17.44 13.17
N GLY A 272 13.81 -16.94 13.34
CA GLY A 272 14.88 -17.66 14.03
C GLY A 272 15.88 -16.73 14.72
N PRO A 273 15.69 -16.44 16.03
CA PRO A 273 16.58 -15.54 16.79
C PRO A 273 18.04 -15.94 16.75
N GLY A 274 18.36 -17.21 16.93
CA GLY A 274 19.74 -17.69 16.97
C GLY A 274 20.50 -17.60 15.64
N THR A 275 19.79 -17.48 14.50
CA THR A 275 20.41 -17.47 13.17
C THR A 275 20.17 -16.18 12.38
N LEU A 276 19.12 -15.43 12.71
CA LEU A 276 18.69 -14.20 12.04
C LEU A 276 18.66 -14.35 10.51
N PRO A 277 17.84 -15.25 9.97
CA PRO A 277 17.85 -15.56 8.54
C PRO A 277 17.47 -14.33 7.70
N ASP A 278 18.27 -13.99 6.69
CA ASP A 278 18.13 -12.75 5.89
C ASP A 278 16.72 -12.50 5.31
N LYS A 279 16.04 -13.59 4.88
CA LYS A 279 14.69 -13.48 4.26
C LYS A 279 13.55 -13.48 5.28
N ALA A 280 13.83 -13.83 6.52
CA ALA A 280 12.84 -13.97 7.58
C ALA A 280 13.23 -13.19 8.83
N THR A 281 13.95 -12.08 8.65
CA THR A 281 14.29 -11.15 9.74
C THR A 281 14.02 -9.72 9.28
N TRP A 282 13.30 -8.99 10.11
CA TRP A 282 13.02 -7.56 9.94
C TRP A 282 13.69 -6.75 11.02
N TYR A 283 14.30 -5.66 10.64
CA TYR A 283 14.83 -4.64 11.52
C TYR A 283 13.99 -3.38 11.34
N LEU A 284 13.22 -3.00 12.35
CA LEU A 284 12.16 -2.02 12.23
C LEU A 284 12.44 -0.81 13.11
N ALA A 285 12.48 0.38 12.50
CA ALA A 285 12.50 1.65 13.22
C ALA A 285 11.06 2.16 13.40
N THR A 286 10.72 2.59 14.61
CA THR A 286 9.40 3.16 14.92
C THR A 286 9.48 4.28 15.95
N ASN A 287 8.58 5.28 15.85
CA ASN A 287 8.39 6.31 16.88
C ASN A 287 7.22 5.98 17.83
N LEU A 288 6.56 4.83 17.66
CA LEU A 288 5.53 4.35 18.57
C LEU A 288 6.18 3.95 19.90
N PRO A 289 5.74 4.48 21.06
CA PRO A 289 6.29 4.10 22.35
C PRO A 289 5.97 2.64 22.69
N ARG A 290 6.78 2.02 23.52
CA ARG A 290 6.44 0.70 24.08
C ARG A 290 5.44 0.86 25.24
N PRO A 291 4.55 -0.11 25.43
CA PRO A 291 3.67 -0.13 26.59
C PRO A 291 4.46 -0.14 27.91
N GLY A 292 4.04 0.67 28.87
CA GLY A 292 4.71 0.81 30.18
C GLY A 292 6.08 1.52 30.12
N GLY A 293 6.48 2.00 28.94
CA GLY A 293 7.75 2.71 28.79
C GLY A 293 7.66 4.19 29.20
N PRO A 294 8.81 4.83 29.52
CA PRO A 294 8.85 6.21 30.01
C PRO A 294 8.30 7.24 29.02
N ARG A 295 8.23 6.89 27.73
CA ARG A 295 7.73 7.77 26.67
C ARG A 295 6.23 7.65 26.42
N GLU A 296 5.55 6.64 26.98
CA GLU A 296 4.13 6.41 26.72
C GLU A 296 3.27 7.60 27.14
N ALA A 297 3.48 8.08 28.38
CA ALA A 297 2.69 9.18 28.94
C ALA A 297 2.83 10.52 28.17
N GLY A 298 4.00 10.76 27.56
CA GLY A 298 4.28 11.98 26.79
C GLY A 298 4.11 11.86 25.27
N SER A 299 3.72 10.68 24.78
CA SER A 299 3.57 10.44 23.34
C SER A 299 2.18 10.84 22.85
N VAL A 300 2.12 11.50 21.69
CA VAL A 300 0.86 11.75 20.98
C VAL A 300 0.33 10.49 20.27
N HIS A 301 1.15 9.44 20.19
CA HIS A 301 0.78 8.17 19.58
C HIS A 301 0.52 7.12 20.66
N PRO A 302 -0.54 6.34 20.55
CA PRO A 302 -0.76 5.21 21.44
C PRO A 302 0.44 4.25 21.41
N ALA A 303 0.74 3.63 22.56
CA ALA A 303 1.79 2.63 22.63
C ALA A 303 1.50 1.43 21.72
N ALA A 304 2.57 0.76 21.29
CA ALA A 304 2.50 -0.44 20.47
C ALA A 304 3.44 -1.51 21.04
N ASP A 305 2.90 -2.70 21.28
CA ASP A 305 3.71 -3.86 21.66
C ASP A 305 4.45 -4.48 20.45
N LEU A 306 5.26 -5.48 20.69
CA LEU A 306 6.06 -6.14 19.66
C LEU A 306 5.19 -6.88 18.64
N ALA A 307 4.07 -7.45 19.07
CA ALA A 307 3.13 -8.14 18.18
C ALA A 307 2.45 -7.14 17.23
N GLU A 308 2.02 -5.98 17.73
CA GLU A 308 1.44 -4.92 16.92
C GLU A 308 2.44 -4.35 15.91
N ILE A 309 3.69 -4.06 16.32
CA ILE A 309 4.72 -3.58 15.40
C ILE A 309 4.98 -4.60 14.28
N THR A 310 5.07 -5.88 14.61
CA THR A 310 5.26 -6.97 13.64
C THR A 310 4.07 -7.07 12.69
N ARG A 311 2.83 -6.96 13.19
CA ARG A 311 1.60 -6.94 12.41
C ARG A 311 1.58 -5.75 11.44
N ILE A 312 1.84 -4.55 11.93
CA ILE A 312 1.84 -3.31 11.13
C ILE A 312 2.78 -3.45 9.93
N TYR A 313 4.00 -3.89 10.16
CA TYR A 313 4.96 -4.05 9.05
C TYR A 313 4.56 -5.21 8.13
N GLY A 314 3.99 -6.28 8.68
CA GLY A 314 3.50 -7.42 7.92
C GLY A 314 2.46 -7.07 6.85
N ILE A 315 1.62 -6.06 7.10
CA ILE A 315 0.59 -5.60 6.14
C ILE A 315 1.22 -4.98 4.87
N ARG A 316 2.47 -4.53 4.91
CA ARG A 316 3.16 -3.92 3.77
C ARG A 316 3.14 -4.79 2.51
N HIS A 317 3.10 -6.11 2.62
CA HIS A 317 3.08 -7.03 1.46
C HIS A 317 1.93 -6.75 0.48
N TRP A 318 0.83 -6.14 0.91
CA TRP A 318 -0.28 -5.78 0.03
C TRP A 318 0.08 -4.73 -1.02
N THR A 319 1.08 -3.89 -0.78
CA THR A 319 1.57 -2.95 -1.79
C THR A 319 2.17 -3.67 -2.99
N GLU A 320 2.96 -4.71 -2.76
CA GLU A 320 3.55 -5.52 -3.83
C GLU A 320 2.46 -6.25 -4.64
N GLN A 321 1.44 -6.78 -3.96
CA GLN A 321 0.28 -7.37 -4.61
C GLN A 321 -0.53 -6.32 -5.40
N GLY A 322 -0.71 -5.13 -4.85
CA GLY A 322 -1.35 -4.00 -5.52
C GLY A 322 -0.61 -3.62 -6.81
N TYR A 323 0.71 -3.47 -6.76
CA TYR A 323 1.52 -3.20 -7.96
C TYR A 323 1.39 -4.30 -9.01
N LYS A 324 1.42 -5.56 -8.60
CA LYS A 324 1.22 -6.67 -9.52
C LYS A 324 -0.14 -6.55 -10.23
N GLN A 325 -1.20 -6.29 -9.50
CA GLN A 325 -2.55 -6.17 -10.08
C GLN A 325 -2.69 -4.97 -11.02
N VAL A 326 -2.24 -3.77 -10.62
CA VAL A 326 -2.36 -2.58 -11.48
C VAL A 326 -1.51 -2.72 -12.74
N LYS A 327 -0.34 -3.35 -12.67
CA LYS A 327 0.54 -3.56 -13.83
C LYS A 327 0.05 -4.69 -14.73
N ASP A 328 -0.29 -5.83 -14.15
CA ASP A 328 -0.60 -7.03 -14.92
C ASP A 328 -2.05 -7.05 -15.43
N GLN A 329 -2.99 -6.35 -14.76
CA GLN A 329 -4.41 -6.38 -15.12
C GLN A 329 -4.94 -5.03 -15.63
N LEU A 330 -4.56 -3.92 -14.99
CA LEU A 330 -5.13 -2.60 -15.29
C LEU A 330 -4.25 -1.74 -16.21
N GLY A 331 -3.09 -2.26 -16.68
CA GLY A 331 -2.28 -1.56 -17.66
C GLY A 331 -1.55 -0.31 -17.15
N TRP A 332 -1.22 -0.27 -15.87
CA TRP A 332 -0.49 0.85 -15.24
C TRP A 332 0.75 1.27 -16.04
N ALA A 333 1.53 0.31 -16.53
CA ALA A 333 2.75 0.53 -17.28
C ALA A 333 2.54 0.69 -18.79
N ASP A 334 1.33 0.50 -19.32
CA ASP A 334 1.09 0.35 -20.76
C ASP A 334 0.83 1.67 -21.49
N PHE A 335 0.78 2.81 -20.76
CA PHE A 335 0.56 4.11 -21.37
C PHE A 335 1.66 4.48 -22.38
N GLN A 336 1.27 5.12 -23.48
CA GLN A 336 2.16 5.60 -24.54
C GLN A 336 2.21 7.14 -24.62
N VAL A 337 1.44 7.82 -23.78
CA VAL A 337 1.45 9.28 -23.67
C VAL A 337 2.76 9.78 -23.08
N ARG A 338 3.14 11.03 -23.43
CA ARG A 338 4.43 11.58 -23.09
C ARG A 338 4.37 12.81 -22.19
N SER A 339 3.24 13.52 -22.14
CA SER A 339 3.10 14.71 -21.30
C SER A 339 2.85 14.35 -19.83
N ASP A 340 3.30 15.16 -18.89
CA ASP A 340 3.03 15.05 -17.45
C ASP A 340 1.54 14.91 -17.18
N VAL A 341 0.74 15.79 -17.75
CA VAL A 341 -0.72 15.81 -17.58
C VAL A 341 -1.35 14.48 -18.00
N ALA A 342 -0.98 13.94 -19.16
CA ALA A 342 -1.57 12.71 -19.66
C ALA A 342 -1.11 11.46 -18.86
N ILE A 343 0.14 11.45 -18.37
CA ILE A 343 0.65 10.38 -17.49
C ILE A 343 -0.11 10.37 -16.17
N ARG A 344 -0.26 11.52 -15.50
CA ARG A 344 -1.01 11.64 -14.24
C ARG A 344 -2.48 11.24 -14.42
N ARG A 345 -3.09 11.67 -15.52
CA ARG A 345 -4.47 11.29 -15.88
C ARG A 345 -4.62 9.78 -16.02
N HIS A 346 -3.71 9.13 -16.75
CA HIS A 346 -3.71 7.67 -16.86
C HIS A 346 -3.61 6.98 -15.49
N GLN A 347 -2.66 7.41 -14.65
CA GLN A 347 -2.47 6.83 -13.31
C GLN A 347 -3.71 7.00 -12.42
N VAL A 348 -4.35 8.16 -12.46
CA VAL A 348 -5.61 8.39 -11.73
C VAL A 348 -6.73 7.49 -12.24
N LEU A 349 -6.85 7.31 -13.54
CA LEU A 349 -7.86 6.40 -14.13
C LEU A 349 -7.61 4.93 -13.74
N VAL A 350 -6.35 4.49 -13.68
CA VAL A 350 -6.01 3.15 -13.17
C VAL A 350 -6.39 3.02 -11.69
N ASN A 351 -6.11 4.04 -10.86
CA ASN A 351 -6.54 4.05 -9.46
C ASN A 351 -8.07 4.02 -9.31
N CYS A 352 -8.80 4.72 -10.19
CA CYS A 352 -10.26 4.61 -10.26
C CYS A 352 -10.69 3.19 -10.59
N ALA A 353 -10.12 2.57 -11.62
CA ALA A 353 -10.42 1.19 -11.99
C ALA A 353 -10.18 0.23 -10.81
N PHE A 354 -9.08 0.39 -10.08
CA PHE A 354 -8.80 -0.42 -8.90
C PHE A 354 -9.88 -0.26 -7.81
N SER A 355 -10.28 0.97 -7.52
CA SER A 355 -11.34 1.26 -6.55
C SER A 355 -12.69 0.67 -6.97
N PHE A 356 -13.00 0.66 -8.26
CA PHE A 356 -14.18 -0.03 -8.80
C PHE A 356 -14.17 -1.52 -8.56
N CYS A 357 -12.99 -2.15 -8.66
CA CYS A 357 -12.88 -3.59 -8.38
C CYS A 357 -13.34 -3.91 -6.96
N TRP A 358 -12.95 -3.09 -5.98
CA TRP A 358 -13.42 -3.27 -4.60
C TRP A 358 -14.90 -3.00 -4.42
N ALA A 359 -15.41 -1.89 -4.98
CA ALA A 359 -16.82 -1.57 -4.88
C ALA A 359 -17.71 -2.67 -5.48
N ALA A 360 -17.31 -3.25 -6.62
CA ALA A 360 -18.05 -4.34 -7.23
C ALA A 360 -17.89 -5.66 -6.41
N TRP A 361 -16.69 -5.93 -5.86
CA TRP A 361 -16.49 -7.07 -4.98
C TRP A 361 -17.44 -7.03 -3.78
N PHE A 362 -17.51 -5.90 -3.08
CA PHE A 362 -18.38 -5.75 -1.91
C PHE A 362 -19.87 -5.70 -2.24
N ALA A 363 -20.25 -5.36 -3.46
CA ALA A 363 -21.63 -5.48 -3.91
C ALA A 363 -22.11 -6.94 -3.96
N ASP A 364 -21.22 -7.88 -4.29
CA ASP A 364 -21.52 -9.31 -4.34
C ASP A 364 -21.12 -10.07 -3.04
N HIS A 365 -20.24 -9.47 -2.22
CA HIS A 365 -19.70 -10.05 -0.98
C HIS A 365 -19.74 -8.98 0.11
N PRO A 366 -20.90 -8.74 0.72
CA PRO A 366 -21.01 -7.73 1.78
C PRO A 366 -19.95 -7.94 2.86
N ALA A 367 -19.23 -6.90 3.20
CA ALA A 367 -18.25 -6.96 4.28
C ALA A 367 -18.96 -7.32 5.58
N PRO A 368 -18.43 -8.26 6.38
CA PRO A 368 -18.99 -8.53 7.70
C PRO A 368 -18.94 -7.22 8.53
N PRO A 369 -19.94 -6.99 9.41
CA PRO A 369 -19.91 -5.83 10.27
C PRO A 369 -18.59 -5.79 11.02
N ARG A 370 -17.94 -4.62 11.06
CA ARG A 370 -16.73 -4.43 11.84
C ARG A 370 -17.12 -4.52 13.31
N THR A 371 -16.75 -5.61 13.96
CA THR A 371 -16.74 -5.65 15.43
C THR A 371 -15.64 -4.70 15.86
N ALA A 372 -16.02 -3.63 16.56
CA ALA A 372 -15.04 -2.82 17.27
C ALA A 372 -14.20 -3.76 18.13
N GLY A 373 -12.88 -3.83 17.85
CA GLY A 373 -11.96 -4.59 18.70
C GLY A 373 -12.16 -4.16 20.16
N PRO A 374 -11.96 -5.06 21.13
CA PRO A 374 -12.09 -4.71 22.52
C PRO A 374 -11.15 -3.53 22.80
N ARG A 375 -11.74 -2.37 23.17
CA ARG A 375 -10.97 -1.29 23.80
C ARG A 375 -10.32 -1.87 25.04
N PRO A 376 -9.01 -1.70 25.26
CA PRO A 376 -8.43 -2.05 26.55
C PRO A 376 -9.13 -1.21 27.62
N GLU A 377 -9.85 -1.88 28.52
CA GLU A 377 -10.38 -1.21 29.71
C GLU A 377 -9.22 -0.76 30.58
N PRO A 378 -9.27 0.46 31.14
CA PRO A 378 -8.27 0.90 32.11
C PRO A 378 -8.32 0.02 33.34
N GLY A 379 -7.16 -0.51 33.73
CA GLY A 379 -6.93 -1.54 34.73
C GLY A 379 -7.76 -1.43 36.02
N ARG A 380 -8.51 -2.49 36.30
CA ARG A 380 -8.83 -2.94 37.63
C ARG A 380 -7.96 -4.15 37.94
N GLY A 381 -7.04 -3.95 38.88
CA GLY A 381 -6.30 -5.05 39.46
C GLY A 381 -7.22 -6.03 40.16
N GLU A 382 -7.25 -7.26 39.69
CA GLU A 382 -7.77 -8.38 40.47
C GLU A 382 -6.85 -9.58 40.34
N ARG A 383 -6.57 -10.13 41.52
CA ARG A 383 -5.76 -11.32 41.77
C ARG A 383 -6.48 -12.58 41.25
N GLY A 384 -5.74 -13.40 40.61
CA GLY A 384 -5.80 -14.86 40.59
C GLY A 384 -7.15 -15.51 40.31
N ALA A 385 -7.31 -15.98 39.07
CA ALA A 385 -8.09 -17.19 38.80
C ALA A 385 -7.66 -17.75 37.44
N THR A 386 -7.06 -18.91 37.44
CA THR A 386 -6.83 -19.75 36.27
C THR A 386 -8.17 -20.05 35.58
N ARG A 387 -8.46 -19.40 34.47
CA ARG A 387 -9.53 -19.80 33.57
C ARG A 387 -8.92 -20.23 32.23
N ARG A 388 -9.19 -21.49 31.88
CA ARG A 388 -8.95 -22.07 30.56
C ARG A 388 -9.46 -21.12 29.48
N ALA A 389 -8.58 -20.72 28.59
CA ALA A 389 -8.92 -20.00 27.37
C ALA A 389 -9.80 -20.88 26.49
N THR A 390 -11.05 -20.51 26.37
CA THR A 390 -11.91 -21.00 25.29
C THR A 390 -11.44 -20.34 23.99
N ALA A 391 -11.07 -21.16 23.01
CA ALA A 391 -10.64 -20.74 21.69
C ALA A 391 -11.68 -19.81 21.06
N GLY A 392 -11.30 -18.55 20.88
CA GLY A 392 -12.05 -17.58 20.08
C GLY A 392 -12.13 -18.08 18.64
N ALA A 393 -13.32 -18.01 18.04
CA ALA A 393 -13.58 -18.46 16.69
C ALA A 393 -12.59 -17.82 15.69
N VAL A 394 -11.66 -18.61 15.21
CA VAL A 394 -10.81 -18.29 14.07
C VAL A 394 -11.73 -18.21 12.86
N LEU A 395 -11.91 -17.03 12.29
CA LEU A 395 -12.59 -16.86 11.01
C LEU A 395 -11.87 -17.72 9.96
N ALA A 396 -12.64 -18.58 9.30
CA ALA A 396 -12.16 -19.55 8.32
C ALA A 396 -11.28 -18.87 7.24
N PRO A 397 -10.14 -19.46 6.86
CA PRO A 397 -9.20 -18.90 5.90
C PRO A 397 -9.67 -19.05 4.45
N GLY A 398 -10.82 -18.48 4.10
CA GLY A 398 -11.41 -18.62 2.77
C GLY A 398 -11.62 -17.33 1.99
N ALA A 399 -11.46 -16.16 2.61
CA ALA A 399 -11.97 -14.90 2.04
C ALA A 399 -10.91 -13.92 1.52
N ALA A 400 -9.63 -14.20 1.66
CA ALA A 400 -8.57 -13.22 1.30
C ALA A 400 -8.05 -13.34 -0.14
N ARG A 401 -8.85 -13.84 -1.08
CA ARG A 401 -8.55 -13.63 -2.50
C ARG A 401 -9.06 -12.24 -2.87
N GLY A 402 -8.15 -11.32 -3.16
CA GLY A 402 -8.47 -9.99 -3.69
C GLY A 402 -9.45 -10.06 -4.87
N PRO A 403 -10.13 -8.96 -5.22
CA PRO A 403 -11.19 -8.96 -6.21
C PRO A 403 -10.71 -9.56 -7.54
N ARG A 404 -11.48 -10.49 -8.08
CA ARG A 404 -11.30 -10.92 -9.46
C ARG A 404 -11.73 -9.77 -10.37
N LEU A 405 -10.84 -9.33 -11.26
CA LEU A 405 -11.01 -8.15 -12.08
C LEU A 405 -12.00 -8.30 -13.26
N ALA A 406 -12.76 -9.38 -13.32
CA ALA A 406 -13.78 -9.58 -14.35
C ALA A 406 -15.17 -9.18 -13.84
N PHE A 407 -15.64 -7.99 -14.25
CA PHE A 407 -16.96 -7.49 -13.88
C PHE A 407 -17.91 -7.41 -15.06
N PRO A 408 -19.21 -7.54 -14.82
CA PRO A 408 -20.21 -7.09 -15.77
C PRO A 408 -20.03 -5.58 -15.98
N LEU A 409 -19.84 -5.17 -17.26
CA LEU A 409 -19.63 -3.79 -17.68
C LEU A 409 -20.74 -2.85 -17.20
N ASP A 410 -21.97 -3.35 -17.07
CA ASP A 410 -23.12 -2.56 -16.62
C ASP A 410 -23.00 -2.05 -15.18
N ARG A 411 -22.42 -2.84 -14.26
CA ARG A 411 -22.19 -2.39 -12.87
C ARG A 411 -21.04 -1.40 -12.77
N ALA A 412 -19.98 -1.60 -13.54
CA ALA A 412 -18.88 -0.65 -13.63
C ALA A 412 -19.38 0.68 -14.19
N ALA A 413 -20.23 0.67 -15.22
CA ALA A 413 -20.83 1.88 -15.79
C ALA A 413 -21.67 2.67 -14.77
N ALA A 414 -22.49 2.01 -13.95
CA ALA A 414 -23.30 2.65 -12.92
C ALA A 414 -22.45 3.31 -11.82
N LEU A 415 -21.33 2.69 -11.45
CA LEU A 415 -20.37 3.26 -10.51
C LEU A 415 -19.63 4.47 -11.10
N VAL A 416 -19.20 4.39 -12.36
CA VAL A 416 -18.62 5.52 -13.11
C VAL A 416 -19.57 6.70 -13.13
N ASP A 417 -20.87 6.47 -13.38
CA ASP A 417 -21.87 7.52 -13.38
C ASP A 417 -21.98 8.23 -12.04
N ARG A 418 -21.97 7.48 -10.94
CA ARG A 418 -21.98 8.07 -9.58
C ARG A 418 -20.74 8.91 -9.30
N MET A 419 -19.55 8.45 -9.67
CA MET A 419 -18.31 9.23 -9.51
C MET A 419 -18.36 10.55 -10.30
N VAL A 420 -18.92 10.53 -11.51
CA VAL A 420 -18.98 11.70 -12.37
C VAL A 420 -20.09 12.69 -11.94
N GLN A 421 -21.19 12.19 -11.37
CA GLN A 421 -22.33 13.03 -10.98
C GLN A 421 -22.23 13.62 -9.57
N GLY A 422 -21.30 13.16 -8.75
CA GLY A 422 -21.16 13.63 -7.37
C GLY A 422 -22.30 13.20 -6.42
N THR A 423 -23.13 12.26 -6.82
CA THR A 423 -24.23 11.73 -5.99
C THR A 423 -23.72 10.74 -4.94
N PRO A 424 -24.18 10.81 -3.67
CA PRO A 424 -23.83 9.81 -2.67
C PRO A 424 -24.29 8.41 -3.09
N ALA A 425 -23.53 7.38 -2.67
CA ALA A 425 -23.89 5.99 -2.92
C ALA A 425 -25.28 5.69 -2.34
N PRO A 426 -26.18 4.98 -3.07
CA PRO A 426 -27.40 4.49 -2.46
C PRO A 426 -27.06 3.52 -1.33
N ALA A 427 -27.85 3.50 -0.27
CA ALA A 427 -27.77 2.51 0.79
C ALA A 427 -27.82 1.09 0.18
N ALA A 428 -27.00 0.17 0.73
CA ALA A 428 -27.00 -1.21 0.28
C ALA A 428 -28.44 -1.78 0.33
N PRO A 429 -28.89 -2.53 -0.70
CA PRO A 429 -30.20 -3.16 -0.66
C PRO A 429 -30.25 -4.15 0.50
N GLY A 430 -31.36 -4.13 1.24
CA GLY A 430 -31.62 -5.08 2.32
C GLY A 430 -31.63 -6.52 1.80
N PRO A 431 -31.50 -7.53 2.69
CA PRO A 431 -31.27 -8.94 2.34
C PRO A 431 -32.37 -9.60 1.48
N ASP A 432 -33.49 -8.96 1.25
CA ASP A 432 -34.69 -9.58 0.61
C ASP A 432 -34.80 -9.38 -0.91
N GLN A 433 -33.81 -8.73 -1.59
CA GLN A 433 -33.93 -8.42 -3.04
C GLN A 433 -32.92 -9.16 -3.95
N LEU A 434 -32.22 -10.16 -3.46
CA LEU A 434 -31.26 -10.89 -4.28
C LEU A 434 -31.84 -12.18 -4.86
N GLY A 435 -32.41 -12.07 -6.06
CA GLY A 435 -32.83 -13.21 -6.88
C GLY A 435 -31.64 -14.13 -7.19
N ARG A 436 -31.79 -15.42 -6.94
CA ARG A 436 -30.80 -16.49 -7.11
C ARG A 436 -30.47 -16.73 -8.60
N GLY A 437 -29.37 -16.17 -9.08
CA GLY A 437 -28.76 -16.53 -10.35
C GLY A 437 -27.44 -17.32 -10.12
N ARG A 438 -27.47 -18.63 -10.34
CA ARG A 438 -26.28 -19.49 -10.26
C ARG A 438 -25.43 -19.30 -11.53
N LEU A 439 -24.20 -18.80 -11.40
CA LEU A 439 -23.17 -18.90 -12.44
C LEU A 439 -22.12 -19.95 -12.03
N ARG A 440 -21.91 -20.94 -12.91
CA ARG A 440 -20.92 -22.01 -12.76
C ARG A 440 -19.50 -21.45 -12.92
N ALA A 441 -18.62 -21.81 -11.98
CA ALA A 441 -17.19 -21.47 -12.01
C ALA A 441 -16.42 -22.44 -12.94
N ALA A 442 -15.53 -21.90 -13.76
CA ALA A 442 -14.52 -22.65 -14.51
C ALA A 442 -13.25 -22.84 -13.64
N PRO A 443 -12.51 -23.95 -13.77
CA PRO A 443 -11.36 -24.24 -12.91
C PRO A 443 -10.12 -23.43 -13.29
N LEU A 444 -9.34 -23.04 -12.26
CA LEU A 444 -8.09 -22.31 -12.37
C LEU A 444 -6.91 -23.28 -12.52
N HIS A 445 -5.99 -22.93 -13.39
CA HIS A 445 -4.69 -23.58 -13.57
C HIS A 445 -3.75 -23.31 -12.35
N PRO A 446 -3.01 -24.32 -11.84
CA PRO A 446 -2.21 -24.21 -10.63
C PRO A 446 -0.73 -23.94 -10.93
N ASP A 447 -0.36 -22.76 -11.44
CA ASP A 447 1.07 -22.43 -11.61
C ASP A 447 1.35 -20.96 -11.30
N LEU A 448 1.53 -20.63 -10.02
CA LEU A 448 2.07 -19.33 -9.58
C LEU A 448 2.89 -19.44 -8.27
N THR A 449 3.71 -20.50 -8.13
CA THR A 449 4.56 -20.66 -6.93
C THR A 449 6.02 -20.19 -7.08
N ASN A 450 6.42 -19.64 -8.22
CA ASN A 450 7.82 -19.24 -8.41
C ASN A 450 7.94 -17.79 -8.86
N TYR A 451 7.96 -16.84 -7.92
CA TYR A 451 8.75 -15.60 -8.03
C TYR A 451 9.19 -15.16 -6.63
N ARG A 452 10.47 -15.41 -6.37
CA ARG A 452 11.23 -14.94 -5.23
C ARG A 452 11.58 -13.46 -5.33
#